data_7b1b9580179720e50ccf6b7ee67760b8
#
_entry.id   7b1b9580179720e50ccf6b7ee67760b8
#
_cell.length_a   1.000
_cell.length_b   1.000
_cell.length_c   1.000
_cell.angle_alpha   90.00
_cell.angle_beta   90.00
_cell.angle_gamma   90.00
#
_symmetry.space_group_name_H-M   'P 1'
#
loop_
_entity.id
_entity.type
_entity.pdbx_description
1 polymer ?
#
loop_
_entity_poly.entity_id
_entity_poly.type
_entity_poly.pdbx_seq_one_letter_code
_entity_poly.pdbx_strand_id
1 'polypeptide(L)'
;MKTYFPTLHGNEGSRARIGALIESGRIPHAFLIDGPRGSGKLTYAKLIASALNCESRDSDILPCGVCNNCRRILEDGHVDVKILQKDKDKATIGVNDVKEFRNDMFMSATESDYKIYIIRDAERLTPEAQNSLLIVLEEPPKNVIILLLANGTDKILTTIKSRAQYVAMSRFTDSELAEFIKTSHRESAAVAKGDPAKFNTLIRLADGVIGKALTLTDKRHAEDASDEYGQAMQIIEALSPKVGYSTLYNRLSAISTKRDEIERILEDLMLGIRDMIVIRNSDKAQLLFFTDRARARTLGREIGHRRLLSYYDAINKAHEENYKNANVATLLIKLGATLKLS
;
A
#
# COMPACT_ATOMS: atom_id res chain seq x y z
N MET A 1 -17.43 -25.21 13.09
CA MET A 1 -16.12 -24.54 12.89
C MET A 1 -16.42 -23.08 12.54
N LYS A 2 -15.94 -22.13 13.32
CA LYS A 2 -16.25 -20.71 13.10
C LYS A 2 -15.60 -20.21 11.81
N THR A 3 -16.30 -19.37 11.06
CA THR A 3 -15.79 -18.70 9.87
C THR A 3 -15.22 -17.35 10.26
N TYR A 4 -13.91 -17.15 10.10
CA TYR A 4 -13.23 -15.90 10.43
C TYR A 4 -13.06 -15.04 9.19
N PHE A 5 -13.37 -13.75 9.35
CA PHE A 5 -13.17 -12.70 8.33
C PHE A 5 -13.80 -12.99 6.96
N PRO A 6 -15.12 -13.29 6.89
CA PRO A 6 -15.78 -13.71 5.66
C PRO A 6 -15.73 -12.64 4.56
N THR A 7 -15.67 -11.36 4.95
CA THR A 7 -15.61 -10.23 4.03
C THR A 7 -14.20 -9.93 3.50
N LEU A 8 -13.16 -10.57 4.07
CA LEU A 8 -11.81 -10.46 3.55
C LEU A 8 -11.59 -11.51 2.45
N HIS A 9 -11.40 -11.06 1.23
CA HIS A 9 -11.09 -11.95 0.11
C HIS A 9 -9.63 -12.34 0.11
N GLY A 10 -9.33 -13.57 -0.30
CA GLY A 10 -7.98 -14.15 -0.32
C GLY A 10 -7.34 -14.25 1.07
N ASN A 11 -6.02 -14.38 1.09
CA ASN A 11 -5.22 -14.46 2.32
C ASN A 11 -5.66 -15.56 3.29
N GLU A 12 -6.15 -16.69 2.75
CA GLU A 12 -6.77 -17.77 3.53
C GLU A 12 -5.87 -18.31 4.65
N GLY A 13 -4.57 -18.48 4.37
CA GLY A 13 -3.61 -18.93 5.38
C GLY A 13 -3.49 -17.96 6.55
N SER A 14 -3.43 -16.65 6.28
CA SER A 14 -3.39 -15.61 7.32
C SER A 14 -4.70 -15.54 8.09
N ARG A 15 -5.85 -15.65 7.40
CA ARG A 15 -7.19 -15.67 8.01
C ARG A 15 -7.35 -16.86 8.95
N ALA A 16 -7.01 -18.06 8.50
CA ALA A 16 -7.09 -19.27 9.30
C ALA A 16 -6.18 -19.20 10.54
N ARG A 17 -4.95 -18.70 10.38
CA ARG A 17 -4.00 -18.54 11.48
C ARG A 17 -4.49 -17.56 12.54
N ILE A 18 -4.95 -16.37 12.15
CA ILE A 18 -5.46 -15.38 13.11
C ILE A 18 -6.76 -15.87 13.72
N GLY A 19 -7.65 -16.51 12.96
CA GLY A 19 -8.86 -17.14 13.47
C GLY A 19 -8.57 -18.15 14.59
N ALA A 20 -7.58 -19.03 14.40
CA ALA A 20 -7.15 -20.01 15.40
C ALA A 20 -6.57 -19.34 16.67
N LEU A 21 -5.84 -18.22 16.53
CA LEU A 21 -5.35 -17.44 17.67
C LEU A 21 -6.51 -16.82 18.48
N ILE A 22 -7.52 -16.29 17.79
CA ILE A 22 -8.73 -15.75 18.44
C ILE A 22 -9.51 -16.86 19.15
N GLU A 23 -9.71 -18.00 18.49
CA GLU A 23 -10.44 -19.14 19.05
C GLU A 23 -9.77 -19.73 20.28
N SER A 24 -8.43 -19.81 20.27
CA SER A 24 -7.66 -20.32 21.42
C SER A 24 -7.48 -19.31 22.55
N GLY A 25 -7.87 -18.04 22.36
CA GLY A 25 -7.63 -16.95 23.32
C GLY A 25 -6.16 -16.57 23.50
N ARG A 26 -5.26 -17.11 22.67
CA ARG A 26 -3.80 -16.84 22.72
C ARG A 26 -3.42 -15.75 21.72
N ILE A 27 -3.94 -14.55 21.92
CA ILE A 27 -3.76 -13.45 20.99
C ILE A 27 -2.44 -12.74 21.29
N PRO A 28 -1.51 -12.65 20.33
CA PRO A 28 -0.30 -11.83 20.46
C PRO A 28 -0.66 -10.37 20.72
N HIS A 29 0.12 -9.70 21.57
CA HIS A 29 -0.05 -8.27 21.85
C HIS A 29 0.34 -7.37 20.66
N ALA A 30 1.10 -7.88 19.70
CA ALA A 30 1.49 -7.13 18.52
C ALA A 30 1.49 -7.98 17.25
N PHE A 31 1.02 -7.39 16.14
CA PHE A 31 1.08 -7.96 14.80
C PHE A 31 1.80 -6.98 13.87
N LEU A 32 2.63 -7.51 12.98
CA LEU A 32 3.22 -6.79 11.85
C LEU A 32 2.58 -7.32 10.56
N ILE A 33 1.61 -6.56 10.03
CA ILE A 33 0.88 -6.90 8.81
C ILE A 33 1.58 -6.23 7.64
N ASP A 34 2.24 -7.05 6.83
CA ASP A 34 3.07 -6.62 5.71
C ASP A 34 2.43 -6.96 4.37
N GLY A 35 2.57 -6.08 3.40
CA GLY A 35 2.08 -6.29 2.04
C GLY A 35 2.06 -5.00 1.23
N PRO A 36 1.86 -5.09 -0.09
CA PRO A 36 1.89 -3.93 -0.96
C PRO A 36 0.81 -2.89 -0.58
N ARG A 37 1.04 -1.63 -0.94
CA ARG A 37 0.04 -0.56 -0.78
C ARG A 37 -1.24 -0.96 -1.54
N GLY A 38 -2.40 -0.80 -0.89
CA GLY A 38 -3.69 -1.20 -1.48
C GLY A 38 -4.04 -2.69 -1.36
N SER A 39 -3.24 -3.51 -0.66
CA SER A 39 -3.55 -4.94 -0.44
C SER A 39 -4.68 -5.20 0.57
N GLY A 40 -5.25 -4.17 1.19
CA GLY A 40 -6.32 -4.31 2.18
C GLY A 40 -5.86 -4.47 3.63
N LYS A 41 -4.59 -4.13 3.96
CA LYS A 41 -4.05 -4.23 5.32
C LYS A 41 -4.91 -3.54 6.38
N LEU A 42 -5.36 -2.30 6.11
CA LEU A 42 -6.21 -1.56 7.05
C LEU A 42 -7.57 -2.25 7.24
N THR A 43 -8.17 -2.73 6.15
CA THR A 43 -9.41 -3.51 6.22
C THR A 43 -9.23 -4.75 7.09
N TYR A 44 -8.11 -5.47 6.89
CA TYR A 44 -7.81 -6.65 7.69
C TYR A 44 -7.59 -6.31 9.16
N ALA A 45 -6.84 -5.25 9.47
CA ALA A 45 -6.62 -4.77 10.82
C ALA A 45 -7.95 -4.41 11.52
N LYS A 46 -8.86 -3.72 10.83
CA LYS A 46 -10.20 -3.40 11.34
C LYS A 46 -11.04 -4.66 11.56
N LEU A 47 -10.96 -5.64 10.67
CA LEU A 47 -11.66 -6.92 10.84
C LEU A 47 -11.12 -7.72 12.03
N ILE A 48 -9.80 -7.71 12.27
CA ILE A 48 -9.18 -8.31 13.46
C ILE A 48 -9.71 -7.58 14.72
N ALA A 49 -9.68 -6.25 14.73
CA ALA A 49 -10.21 -5.45 15.83
C ALA A 49 -11.69 -5.72 16.08
N SER A 50 -12.49 -5.83 15.02
CA SER A 50 -13.91 -6.15 15.11
C SER A 50 -14.16 -7.56 15.64
N ALA A 51 -13.35 -8.55 15.26
CA ALA A 51 -13.51 -9.93 15.75
C ALA A 51 -13.18 -10.05 17.22
N LEU A 52 -12.16 -9.31 17.71
CA LEU A 52 -11.74 -9.28 19.11
C LEU A 52 -12.75 -8.59 20.02
N ASN A 53 -13.44 -7.58 19.52
CA ASN A 53 -14.41 -6.77 20.27
C ASN A 53 -15.86 -7.04 19.83
N CYS A 54 -16.12 -8.14 19.10
CA CYS A 54 -17.46 -8.50 18.66
C CYS A 54 -18.36 -8.86 19.84
N GLU A 55 -19.53 -8.25 19.92
CA GLU A 55 -20.53 -8.58 20.96
C GLU A 55 -21.11 -9.99 20.76
N SER A 56 -21.16 -10.47 19.53
CA SER A 56 -21.70 -11.80 19.16
C SER A 56 -20.58 -12.84 19.06
N ARG A 57 -19.80 -13.04 20.13
CA ARG A 57 -18.65 -13.96 20.16
C ARG A 57 -18.98 -15.42 19.87
N ASP A 58 -20.20 -15.84 20.19
CA ASP A 58 -20.69 -17.22 19.98
C ASP A 58 -21.20 -17.45 18.57
N SER A 59 -21.22 -16.41 17.72
CA SER A 59 -21.61 -16.53 16.32
C SER A 59 -20.65 -17.45 15.55
N ASP A 60 -21.18 -18.20 14.60
CA ASP A 60 -20.40 -19.00 13.65
C ASP A 60 -19.56 -18.14 12.71
N ILE A 61 -19.83 -16.84 12.66
CA ILE A 61 -19.15 -15.85 11.81
C ILE A 61 -18.56 -14.76 12.69
N LEU A 62 -17.23 -14.55 12.60
CA LEU A 62 -16.51 -13.48 13.30
C LEU A 62 -15.60 -12.69 12.35
N PRO A 63 -15.65 -11.35 12.39
CA PRO A 63 -16.65 -10.52 13.08
C PRO A 63 -18.04 -10.66 12.48
N CYS A 64 -19.10 -10.45 13.29
CA CYS A 64 -20.49 -10.53 12.81
C CYS A 64 -20.84 -9.40 11.85
N GLY A 65 -20.12 -8.27 11.87
CA GLY A 65 -20.29 -7.12 10.98
C GLY A 65 -21.53 -6.24 11.27
N VAL A 66 -22.42 -6.65 12.15
CA VAL A 66 -23.72 -5.98 12.38
C VAL A 66 -23.90 -5.43 13.79
N CYS A 67 -23.18 -5.92 14.80
CA CYS A 67 -23.26 -5.37 16.17
C CYS A 67 -22.68 -3.95 16.22
N ASN A 68 -22.96 -3.24 17.31
CA ASN A 68 -22.54 -1.85 17.47
C ASN A 68 -21.02 -1.69 17.38
N ASN A 69 -20.26 -2.55 18.09
CA ASN A 69 -18.80 -2.51 18.05
C ASN A 69 -18.26 -2.76 16.62
N CYS A 70 -18.74 -3.79 15.94
CA CYS A 70 -18.29 -4.07 14.57
C CYS A 70 -18.53 -2.91 13.63
N ARG A 71 -19.72 -2.28 13.65
CA ARG A 71 -20.03 -1.12 12.78
C ARG A 71 -19.12 0.06 13.08
N ARG A 72 -19.02 0.45 14.36
CA ARG A 72 -18.20 1.60 14.79
C ARG A 72 -16.72 1.42 14.46
N ILE A 73 -16.18 0.19 14.60
CA ILE A 73 -14.79 -0.11 14.25
C ILE A 73 -14.58 0.03 12.74
N LEU A 74 -15.49 -0.51 11.92
CA LEU A 74 -15.37 -0.41 10.46
C LEU A 74 -15.50 1.03 9.95
N GLU A 75 -16.27 1.87 10.64
CA GLU A 75 -16.52 3.28 10.34
C GLU A 75 -15.52 4.25 11.02
N ASP A 76 -14.45 3.74 11.66
CA ASP A 76 -13.44 4.53 12.40
C ASP A 76 -13.99 5.33 13.59
N GLY A 77 -15.13 4.92 14.16
CA GLY A 77 -15.83 5.63 15.26
C GLY A 77 -15.76 4.95 16.61
N HIS A 78 -14.91 3.95 16.83
CA HIS A 78 -14.85 3.21 18.10
C HIS A 78 -13.78 3.78 19.03
N VAL A 79 -14.17 4.08 20.30
CA VAL A 79 -13.30 4.76 21.28
C VAL A 79 -12.05 3.96 21.64
N ASP A 80 -12.15 2.61 21.72
CA ASP A 80 -11.06 1.71 22.09
C ASP A 80 -10.27 1.20 20.86
N VAL A 81 -10.57 1.69 19.67
CA VAL A 81 -9.80 1.37 18.46
C VAL A 81 -9.26 2.67 17.84
N LYS A 82 -7.97 2.86 17.97
CA LYS A 82 -7.31 4.09 17.53
C LYS A 82 -6.39 3.83 16.34
N ILE A 83 -6.37 4.77 15.40
CA ILE A 83 -5.54 4.70 14.21
C ILE A 83 -4.55 5.85 14.21
N LEU A 84 -3.25 5.52 14.22
CA LEU A 84 -2.17 6.46 13.99
C LEU A 84 -1.77 6.39 12.51
N GLN A 85 -1.76 7.53 11.87
CA GLN A 85 -1.27 7.70 10.50
C GLN A 85 -0.46 8.99 10.39
N LYS A 86 0.40 9.05 9.40
CA LYS A 86 1.14 10.28 9.13
C LYS A 86 0.20 11.44 8.76
N ASP A 87 0.55 12.63 9.13
CA ASP A 87 -0.09 13.83 8.59
C ASP A 87 0.13 13.90 7.07
N LYS A 88 -0.83 14.47 6.34
CA LYS A 88 -0.76 14.59 4.87
C LYS A 88 0.48 15.33 4.39
N ASP A 89 0.92 16.32 5.17
CA ASP A 89 2.05 17.18 4.81
C ASP A 89 3.41 16.65 5.32
N LYS A 90 3.42 15.58 6.13
CA LYS A 90 4.63 14.94 6.64
C LYS A 90 4.95 13.66 5.85
N ALA A 91 6.24 13.36 5.68
CA ALA A 91 6.67 12.09 5.09
C ALA A 91 6.81 10.98 6.14
N THR A 92 7.04 11.32 7.40
CA THR A 92 7.32 10.38 8.50
C THR A 92 6.39 10.59 9.68
N ILE A 93 6.28 9.57 10.52
CA ILE A 93 5.60 9.61 11.82
C ILE A 93 6.69 9.82 12.88
N GLY A 94 6.59 10.93 13.61
CA GLY A 94 7.60 11.35 14.56
C GLY A 94 7.42 10.71 15.94
N VAL A 95 8.45 10.89 16.78
CA VAL A 95 8.44 10.36 18.15
C VAL A 95 7.34 10.97 19.04
N ASN A 96 6.95 12.23 18.78
CA ASN A 96 5.91 12.88 19.58
C ASN A 96 4.52 12.29 19.27
N ASP A 97 4.24 12.00 17.99
CA ASP A 97 2.98 11.37 17.56
C ASP A 97 2.83 9.99 18.23
N VAL A 98 3.94 9.23 18.33
CA VAL A 98 3.97 7.92 18.98
C VAL A 98 3.90 8.03 20.51
N LYS A 99 4.54 9.02 21.13
CA LYS A 99 4.50 9.20 22.60
C LYS A 99 3.08 9.47 23.09
N GLU A 100 2.34 10.33 22.43
CA GLU A 100 0.95 10.61 22.76
C GLU A 100 0.10 9.35 22.62
N PHE A 101 0.24 8.66 21.49
CA PHE A 101 -0.45 7.42 21.19
C PHE A 101 -0.13 6.31 22.22
N ARG A 102 1.14 6.18 22.63
CA ARG A 102 1.60 5.26 23.64
C ARG A 102 1.05 5.56 25.04
N ASN A 103 0.99 6.82 25.44
CA ASN A 103 0.49 7.21 26.74
C ASN A 103 -0.96 6.76 26.93
N ASP A 104 -1.75 6.81 25.89
CA ASP A 104 -3.12 6.32 25.89
C ASP A 104 -3.22 4.79 26.03
N MET A 105 -2.19 4.02 25.62
CA MET A 105 -2.18 2.55 25.75
C MET A 105 -2.20 2.09 27.20
N PHE A 106 -1.68 2.90 28.12
CA PHE A 106 -1.69 2.57 29.55
C PHE A 106 -3.02 2.90 30.27
N MET A 107 -3.96 3.55 29.56
CA MET A 107 -5.31 3.78 30.08
C MET A 107 -6.18 2.56 29.81
N SER A 108 -7.09 2.22 30.74
CA SER A 108 -8.02 1.10 30.57
C SER A 108 -8.92 1.29 29.35
N ALA A 109 -9.38 0.18 28.77
CA ALA A 109 -10.44 0.20 27.76
C ALA A 109 -11.73 0.75 28.36
N THR A 110 -12.53 1.45 27.55
CA THR A 110 -13.72 2.16 27.96
C THR A 110 -14.99 1.33 27.76
N GLU A 111 -15.13 0.69 26.62
CA GLU A 111 -16.38 0.02 26.18
C GLU A 111 -16.16 -1.46 25.81
N SER A 112 -14.92 -1.87 25.51
CA SER A 112 -14.63 -3.18 24.96
C SER A 112 -13.57 -3.96 25.75
N ASP A 113 -13.42 -5.25 25.46
CA ASP A 113 -12.44 -6.09 26.16
C ASP A 113 -11.01 -5.81 25.77
N TYR A 114 -10.79 -5.39 24.51
CA TYR A 114 -9.46 -5.08 23.96
C TYR A 114 -9.37 -3.64 23.50
N LYS A 115 -8.29 -2.99 23.87
CA LYS A 115 -7.88 -1.69 23.33
C LYS A 115 -6.91 -1.91 22.18
N ILE A 116 -7.26 -1.44 20.99
CA ILE A 116 -6.54 -1.79 19.76
C ILE A 116 -5.95 -0.56 19.11
N TYR A 117 -4.69 -0.64 18.78
CA TYR A 117 -3.91 0.43 18.20
C TYR A 117 -3.39 0.04 16.82
N ILE A 118 -3.88 0.71 15.78
CA ILE A 118 -3.49 0.48 14.39
C ILE A 118 -2.51 1.58 13.99
N ILE A 119 -1.28 1.23 13.61
CA ILE A 119 -0.29 2.16 13.10
C ILE A 119 -0.14 1.91 11.60
N ARG A 120 -0.59 2.87 10.80
CA ARG A 120 -0.49 2.81 9.34
C ARG A 120 0.90 3.25 8.89
N ASP A 121 1.36 2.64 7.78
CA ASP A 121 2.65 2.95 7.18
C ASP A 121 3.79 2.91 8.22
N ALA A 122 3.87 1.81 8.99
CA ALA A 122 4.81 1.64 10.10
C ALA A 122 6.28 1.78 9.65
N GLU A 123 6.59 1.53 8.38
CA GLU A 123 7.89 1.79 7.77
C GLU A 123 8.24 3.29 7.71
N ARG A 124 7.27 4.18 7.94
CA ARG A 124 7.43 5.64 8.00
C ARG A 124 7.69 6.18 9.42
N LEU A 125 7.68 5.31 10.42
CA LEU A 125 8.11 5.68 11.76
C LEU A 125 9.60 6.03 11.75
N THR A 126 9.97 7.18 12.34
CA THR A 126 11.40 7.49 12.53
C THR A 126 12.04 6.46 13.46
N PRO A 127 13.37 6.27 13.44
CA PRO A 127 14.04 5.35 14.35
C PRO A 127 13.72 5.62 15.84
N GLU A 128 13.62 6.90 16.22
CA GLU A 128 13.27 7.32 17.58
C GLU A 128 11.82 6.98 17.92
N ALA A 129 10.91 7.11 16.94
CA ALA A 129 9.50 6.72 17.08
C ALA A 129 9.37 5.20 17.25
N GLN A 130 10.11 4.42 16.46
CA GLN A 130 10.17 2.96 16.58
C GLN A 130 10.73 2.53 17.94
N ASN A 131 11.82 3.15 18.41
CA ASN A 131 12.38 2.88 19.73
C ASN A 131 11.39 3.23 20.85
N SER A 132 10.59 4.29 20.69
CA SER A 132 9.55 4.66 21.65
C SER A 132 8.46 3.61 21.77
N LEU A 133 8.17 2.82 20.72
CA LEU A 133 7.22 1.71 20.74
C LEU A 133 7.75 0.47 21.46
N LEU A 134 9.07 0.27 21.51
CA LEU A 134 9.66 -0.92 22.14
C LEU A 134 9.24 -1.06 23.58
N ILE A 135 9.04 0.03 24.32
CA ILE A 135 8.60 0.02 25.72
C ILE A 135 7.27 -0.75 25.88
N VAL A 136 6.31 -0.51 24.99
CA VAL A 136 5.00 -1.20 25.04
C VAL A 136 5.07 -2.61 24.44
N LEU A 137 5.97 -2.83 23.49
CA LEU A 137 6.17 -4.16 22.89
C LEU A 137 6.91 -5.12 23.83
N GLU A 138 7.70 -4.60 24.78
CA GLU A 138 8.41 -5.38 25.79
C GLU A 138 7.52 -5.66 27.02
N GLU A 139 6.78 -4.65 27.47
CA GLU A 139 5.88 -4.74 28.61
C GLU A 139 4.47 -4.28 28.21
N PRO A 140 3.74 -5.13 27.44
CA PRO A 140 2.45 -4.75 26.91
C PRO A 140 1.41 -4.62 28.05
N PRO A 141 0.64 -3.53 28.10
CA PRO A 141 -0.48 -3.43 29.01
C PRO A 141 -1.52 -4.53 28.73
N LYS A 142 -2.21 -4.96 29.78
CA LYS A 142 -3.22 -6.02 29.67
C LYS A 142 -4.30 -5.63 28.64
N ASN A 143 -4.65 -6.57 27.78
CA ASN A 143 -5.69 -6.40 26.74
C ASN A 143 -5.43 -5.28 25.74
N VAL A 144 -4.18 -4.85 25.56
CA VAL A 144 -3.76 -3.94 24.50
C VAL A 144 -3.18 -4.73 23.34
N ILE A 145 -3.62 -4.41 22.12
CA ILE A 145 -3.14 -5.05 20.89
C ILE A 145 -2.66 -3.98 19.92
N ILE A 146 -1.48 -4.15 19.37
CA ILE A 146 -0.85 -3.23 18.43
C ILE A 146 -0.81 -3.89 17.04
N LEU A 147 -1.38 -3.24 16.05
CA LEU A 147 -1.38 -3.69 14.65
C LEU A 147 -0.53 -2.72 13.82
N LEU A 148 0.69 -3.14 13.49
CA LEU A 148 1.62 -2.40 12.65
C LEU A 148 1.37 -2.78 11.19
N LEU A 149 1.00 -1.81 10.35
CA LEU A 149 0.75 -2.03 8.91
C LEU A 149 1.92 -1.47 8.12
N ALA A 150 2.63 -2.32 7.36
CA ALA A 150 3.82 -1.92 6.61
C ALA A 150 3.71 -2.22 5.11
N ASN A 151 4.34 -1.38 4.28
CA ASN A 151 4.53 -1.61 2.84
C ASN A 151 5.97 -2.08 2.59
N GLY A 152 6.36 -3.18 3.21
CA GLY A 152 7.71 -3.69 3.30
C GLY A 152 8.31 -3.49 4.68
N THR A 153 9.17 -4.42 5.08
CA THR A 153 9.74 -4.46 6.45
C THR A 153 11.18 -4.01 6.55
N ASP A 154 11.79 -3.54 5.45
CA ASP A 154 13.22 -3.18 5.42
C ASP A 154 13.57 -2.02 6.36
N LYS A 155 12.64 -1.07 6.54
CA LYS A 155 12.79 0.09 7.43
C LYS A 155 12.26 -0.15 8.84
N ILE A 156 11.74 -1.33 9.14
CA ILE A 156 11.29 -1.72 10.48
C ILE A 156 12.46 -2.33 11.25
N LEU A 157 12.70 -1.81 12.46
CA LEU A 157 13.76 -2.31 13.33
C LEU A 157 13.60 -3.81 13.61
N THR A 158 14.72 -4.53 13.63
CA THR A 158 14.73 -5.97 13.93
C THR A 158 14.15 -6.27 15.32
N THR A 159 14.32 -5.35 16.26
CA THR A 159 13.75 -5.43 17.61
C THR A 159 12.22 -5.40 17.63
N ILE A 160 11.56 -4.67 16.72
CA ILE A 160 10.11 -4.71 16.54
C ILE A 160 9.70 -6.02 15.87
N LYS A 161 10.39 -6.41 14.78
CA LYS A 161 10.11 -7.65 14.05
C LYS A 161 10.19 -8.89 14.92
N SER A 162 11.07 -8.93 15.91
CA SER A 162 11.20 -10.05 16.83
C SER A 162 10.10 -10.13 17.89
N ARG A 163 9.34 -9.06 18.13
CA ARG A 163 8.28 -8.95 19.14
C ARG A 163 6.87 -8.93 18.55
N ALA A 164 6.75 -8.71 17.27
CA ALA A 164 5.45 -8.70 16.57
C ALA A 164 5.24 -10.00 15.78
N GLN A 165 4.00 -10.54 15.85
CA GLN A 165 3.60 -11.67 15.02
C GLN A 165 3.51 -11.23 13.57
N TYR A 166 4.39 -11.75 12.71
CA TYR A 166 4.39 -11.44 11.28
C TYR A 166 3.19 -12.05 10.55
N VAL A 167 2.54 -11.23 9.74
CA VAL A 167 1.39 -11.59 8.89
C VAL A 167 1.61 -10.99 7.50
N ALA A 168 1.84 -11.86 6.51
CA ALA A 168 1.96 -11.41 5.12
C ALA A 168 0.59 -11.33 4.45
N MET A 169 0.36 -10.25 3.70
CA MET A 169 -0.76 -10.10 2.77
C MET A 169 -0.31 -10.52 1.38
N SER A 170 -0.87 -11.61 0.89
CA SER A 170 -0.55 -12.15 -0.44
C SER A 170 -1.18 -11.31 -1.55
N ARG A 171 -0.52 -11.28 -2.71
CA ARG A 171 -1.11 -10.77 -3.94
C ARG A 171 -2.13 -11.76 -4.47
N PHE A 172 -3.16 -11.25 -5.12
CA PHE A 172 -4.15 -12.06 -5.82
C PHE A 172 -3.60 -12.51 -7.18
N THR A 173 -4.05 -13.66 -7.64
CA THR A 173 -3.92 -13.99 -9.07
C THR A 173 -4.84 -13.09 -9.91
N ASP A 174 -4.55 -12.95 -11.19
CA ASP A 174 -5.39 -12.14 -12.10
C ASP A 174 -6.84 -12.66 -12.13
N SER A 175 -7.04 -13.98 -12.04
CA SER A 175 -8.37 -14.60 -12.01
C SER A 175 -9.15 -14.28 -10.73
N GLU A 176 -8.54 -14.43 -9.56
CA GLU A 176 -9.14 -14.09 -8.27
C GLU A 176 -9.49 -12.60 -8.20
N LEU A 177 -8.57 -11.74 -8.66
CA LEU A 177 -8.78 -10.30 -8.67
C LEU A 177 -9.92 -9.90 -9.61
N ALA A 178 -9.97 -10.49 -10.81
CA ALA A 178 -11.04 -10.25 -11.77
C ALA A 178 -12.42 -10.71 -11.25
N GLU A 179 -12.48 -11.85 -10.58
CA GLU A 179 -13.70 -12.36 -9.97
C GLU A 179 -14.17 -11.46 -8.83
N PHE A 180 -13.24 -11.08 -7.92
CA PHE A 180 -13.54 -10.16 -6.84
C PHE A 180 -14.13 -8.83 -7.34
N ILE A 181 -13.49 -8.21 -8.33
CA ILE A 181 -13.95 -6.93 -8.88
C ILE A 181 -15.35 -7.07 -9.52
N LYS A 182 -15.60 -8.15 -10.26
CA LYS A 182 -16.91 -8.39 -10.92
C LYS A 182 -18.04 -8.61 -9.91
N THR A 183 -17.74 -9.25 -8.78
CA THR A 183 -18.75 -9.63 -7.78
C THR A 183 -18.97 -8.55 -6.72
N SER A 184 -17.93 -7.83 -6.33
CA SER A 184 -17.96 -6.94 -5.17
C SER A 184 -18.15 -5.45 -5.53
N HIS A 185 -17.89 -5.04 -6.78
CA HIS A 185 -17.93 -3.64 -7.21
C HIS A 185 -18.72 -3.42 -8.49
N ARG A 186 -19.97 -2.94 -8.34
CA ARG A 186 -20.91 -2.76 -9.44
C ARG A 186 -20.39 -1.87 -10.57
N GLU A 187 -19.71 -0.77 -10.25
CA GLU A 187 -19.18 0.16 -11.25
C GLU A 187 -18.02 -0.45 -12.03
N SER A 188 -17.09 -1.07 -11.34
CA SER A 188 -15.97 -1.78 -11.96
C SER A 188 -16.44 -3.01 -12.77
N ALA A 189 -17.50 -3.69 -12.32
CA ALA A 189 -18.14 -4.77 -13.07
C ALA A 189 -18.75 -4.28 -14.39
N ALA A 190 -19.19 -3.02 -14.47
CA ALA A 190 -19.69 -2.43 -15.71
C ALA A 190 -18.58 -2.28 -16.76
N VAL A 191 -17.35 -1.95 -16.35
CA VAL A 191 -16.18 -1.92 -17.25
C VAL A 191 -15.87 -3.31 -17.80
N ALA A 192 -15.96 -4.35 -16.96
CA ALA A 192 -15.76 -5.73 -17.37
C ALA A 192 -16.76 -6.20 -18.43
N LYS A 193 -18.03 -5.71 -18.36
CA LYS A 193 -19.09 -6.03 -19.33
C LYS A 193 -18.96 -5.23 -20.63
N GLY A 194 -18.53 -3.95 -20.53
CA GLY A 194 -18.45 -3.05 -21.68
C GLY A 194 -17.22 -3.31 -22.57
N ASP A 195 -16.06 -3.56 -21.97
CA ASP A 195 -14.81 -3.84 -22.67
C ASP A 195 -13.97 -4.89 -21.92
N PRO A 196 -14.21 -6.18 -22.17
CA PRO A 196 -13.48 -7.26 -21.50
C PRO A 196 -11.97 -7.23 -21.73
N ALA A 197 -11.51 -6.79 -22.90
CA ALA A 197 -10.09 -6.74 -23.24
C ALA A 197 -9.38 -5.65 -22.42
N LYS A 198 -9.98 -4.47 -22.34
CA LYS A 198 -9.50 -3.38 -21.49
C LYS A 198 -9.54 -3.79 -20.02
N PHE A 199 -10.60 -4.39 -19.54
CA PHE A 199 -10.71 -4.87 -18.16
C PHE A 199 -9.59 -5.84 -17.81
N ASN A 200 -9.34 -6.87 -18.62
CA ASN A 200 -8.27 -7.84 -18.39
C ASN A 200 -6.88 -7.17 -18.38
N THR A 201 -6.71 -6.12 -19.15
CA THR A 201 -5.47 -5.33 -19.14
C THR A 201 -5.32 -4.57 -17.82
N LEU A 202 -6.38 -3.92 -17.33
CA LEU A 202 -6.37 -3.21 -16.05
C LEU A 202 -6.12 -4.15 -14.86
N ILE A 203 -6.71 -5.35 -14.88
CA ILE A 203 -6.45 -6.38 -13.87
C ILE A 203 -4.97 -6.78 -13.82
N ARG A 204 -4.36 -7.01 -14.98
CA ARG A 204 -2.91 -7.33 -15.04
C ARG A 204 -2.04 -6.17 -14.53
N LEU A 205 -2.39 -4.92 -14.87
CA LEU A 205 -1.70 -3.73 -14.38
C LEU A 205 -1.83 -3.57 -12.86
N ALA A 206 -2.90 -4.08 -12.27
CA ALA A 206 -3.09 -4.05 -10.83
C ALA A 206 -2.11 -4.96 -10.08
N ASP A 207 -1.45 -5.91 -10.77
CA ASP A 207 -0.40 -6.79 -10.21
C ASP A 207 -0.84 -7.49 -8.91
N GLY A 208 -2.08 -8.01 -8.91
CA GLY A 208 -2.65 -8.71 -7.76
C GLY A 208 -3.01 -7.83 -6.57
N VAL A 209 -3.05 -6.50 -6.72
CA VAL A 209 -3.38 -5.55 -5.64
C VAL A 209 -4.81 -5.02 -5.81
N ILE A 210 -5.70 -5.39 -4.86
CA ILE A 210 -7.13 -5.03 -4.91
C ILE A 210 -7.33 -3.50 -5.04
N GLY A 211 -6.68 -2.71 -4.20
CA GLY A 211 -6.84 -1.25 -4.21
C GLY A 211 -6.43 -0.63 -5.54
N LYS A 212 -5.34 -1.12 -6.15
CA LYS A 212 -4.90 -0.68 -7.47
C LYS A 212 -5.93 -1.08 -8.55
N ALA A 213 -6.48 -2.29 -8.49
CA ALA A 213 -7.51 -2.74 -9.42
C ALA A 213 -8.78 -1.89 -9.32
N LEU A 214 -9.23 -1.57 -8.11
CA LEU A 214 -10.37 -0.70 -7.88
C LEU A 214 -10.15 0.70 -8.46
N THR A 215 -9.01 1.31 -8.19
CA THR A 215 -8.65 2.63 -8.73
C THR A 215 -8.64 2.62 -10.26
N LEU A 216 -8.05 1.61 -10.88
CA LEU A 216 -7.97 1.50 -12.34
C LEU A 216 -9.31 1.20 -13.02
N THR A 217 -10.25 0.58 -12.31
CA THR A 217 -11.55 0.17 -12.87
C THR A 217 -12.73 1.05 -12.45
N ASP A 218 -12.59 1.90 -11.42
CA ASP A 218 -13.63 2.85 -11.02
C ASP A 218 -13.57 4.10 -11.91
N LYS A 219 -14.67 4.43 -12.58
CA LYS A 219 -14.77 5.61 -13.45
C LYS A 219 -14.49 6.93 -12.73
N ARG A 220 -14.82 7.03 -11.45
CA ARG A 220 -14.62 8.26 -10.64
C ARG A 220 -13.15 8.49 -10.29
N HIS A 221 -12.37 7.41 -10.17
CA HIS A 221 -10.94 7.44 -9.90
C HIS A 221 -10.10 7.14 -11.16
N ALA A 222 -10.74 6.66 -12.23
CA ALA A 222 -10.06 6.38 -13.49
C ALA A 222 -9.60 7.67 -14.19
N GLU A 223 -10.23 8.81 -13.93
CA GLU A 223 -9.78 10.11 -14.43
C GLU A 223 -8.52 10.54 -13.67
N ASP A 224 -8.49 10.48 -12.33
CA ASP A 224 -7.31 10.81 -11.54
C ASP A 224 -6.16 9.80 -11.74
N ALA A 225 -6.46 8.50 -11.70
CA ALA A 225 -5.45 7.45 -11.93
C ALA A 225 -5.01 7.36 -13.40
N SER A 226 -5.88 7.68 -14.36
CA SER A 226 -5.52 7.79 -15.77
C SER A 226 -4.65 9.02 -16.02
N ASP A 227 -4.82 10.07 -15.23
CA ASP A 227 -3.99 11.26 -15.31
C ASP A 227 -2.58 10.97 -14.76
N GLU A 228 -2.43 10.35 -13.60
CA GLU A 228 -1.13 9.96 -13.03
C GLU A 228 -0.39 8.95 -13.93
N TYR A 229 -1.06 7.89 -14.37
CA TYR A 229 -0.52 6.95 -15.34
C TYR A 229 -0.18 7.63 -16.68
N GLY A 230 -1.06 8.51 -17.15
CA GLY A 230 -0.84 9.32 -18.37
C GLY A 230 0.39 10.23 -18.23
N GLN A 231 0.55 10.89 -17.10
CA GLN A 231 1.72 11.74 -16.80
C GLN A 231 2.99 10.88 -16.75
N ALA A 232 2.99 9.75 -16.05
CA ALA A 232 4.13 8.84 -15.99
C ALA A 232 4.50 8.33 -17.40
N MET A 233 3.52 7.95 -18.22
CA MET A 233 3.75 7.52 -19.61
C MET A 233 4.37 8.64 -20.46
N GLN A 234 3.85 9.87 -20.36
CA GLN A 234 4.39 11.02 -21.08
C GLN A 234 5.83 11.35 -20.67
N ILE A 235 6.17 11.18 -19.39
CA ILE A 235 7.54 11.36 -18.90
C ILE A 235 8.44 10.26 -19.45
N ILE A 236 8.00 8.99 -19.41
CA ILE A 236 8.77 7.86 -19.98
C ILE A 236 9.05 8.07 -21.47
N GLU A 237 8.08 8.54 -22.23
CA GLU A 237 8.27 8.87 -23.65
C GLU A 237 9.26 10.01 -23.86
N ALA A 238 9.23 11.01 -22.96
CA ALA A 238 10.17 12.12 -22.99
C ALA A 238 11.62 11.73 -22.60
N LEU A 239 11.84 10.53 -22.04
CA LEU A 239 13.18 9.97 -21.79
C LEU A 239 13.86 9.49 -23.07
N SER A 240 13.12 9.33 -24.19
CA SER A 240 13.73 8.97 -25.48
C SER A 240 14.72 10.03 -25.95
N PRO A 241 15.91 9.64 -26.44
CA PRO A 241 16.89 10.59 -26.99
C PRO A 241 16.37 11.42 -28.15
N LYS A 242 15.28 10.99 -28.78
CA LYS A 242 14.63 11.71 -29.91
C LYS A 242 13.81 12.90 -29.43
N VAL A 243 13.50 12.96 -28.11
CA VAL A 243 12.68 14.04 -27.53
C VAL A 243 13.59 15.07 -26.88
N GLY A 244 13.32 16.33 -27.11
CA GLY A 244 14.13 17.43 -26.56
C GLY A 244 13.97 17.54 -25.02
N TYR A 245 15.05 17.92 -24.36
CA TYR A 245 15.06 18.10 -22.89
C TYR A 245 13.98 19.05 -22.36
N SER A 246 13.64 20.09 -23.12
CA SER A 246 12.56 21.03 -22.75
C SER A 246 11.23 20.32 -22.55
N THR A 247 10.94 19.28 -23.34
CA THR A 247 9.73 18.47 -23.20
C THR A 247 9.75 17.68 -21.91
N LEU A 248 10.85 17.01 -21.58
CA LEU A 248 11.01 16.29 -20.31
C LEU A 248 10.86 17.24 -19.11
N TYR A 249 11.52 18.40 -19.16
CA TYR A 249 11.43 19.40 -18.11
C TYR A 249 10.00 19.89 -17.90
N ASN A 250 9.30 20.22 -18.98
CA ASN A 250 7.91 20.68 -18.91
C ASN A 250 6.97 19.61 -18.32
N ARG A 251 7.19 18.33 -18.67
CA ARG A 251 6.42 17.21 -18.11
C ARG A 251 6.67 17.03 -16.61
N LEU A 252 7.93 17.09 -16.16
CA LEU A 252 8.29 17.02 -14.74
C LEU A 252 7.77 18.23 -13.96
N SER A 253 7.79 19.43 -14.53
CA SER A 253 7.29 20.65 -13.90
C SER A 253 5.76 20.69 -13.81
N ALA A 254 5.05 19.92 -14.62
CA ALA A 254 3.59 19.81 -14.58
C ALA A 254 3.08 18.82 -13.51
N ILE A 255 3.98 18.05 -12.88
CA ILE A 255 3.60 17.16 -11.79
C ILE A 255 3.09 17.99 -10.60
N SER A 256 2.03 17.51 -9.98
CA SER A 256 1.50 18.07 -8.73
C SER A 256 2.59 18.17 -7.66
N THR A 257 2.47 19.15 -6.78
CA THR A 257 3.38 19.31 -5.62
C THR A 257 2.98 18.46 -4.41
N LYS A 258 1.87 17.73 -4.50
CA LYS A 258 1.44 16.84 -3.42
C LYS A 258 2.30 15.58 -3.35
N ARG A 259 2.88 15.32 -2.18
CA ARG A 259 3.85 14.22 -1.99
C ARG A 259 3.33 12.85 -2.37
N ASP A 260 2.09 12.54 -2.02
CA ASP A 260 1.49 11.23 -2.31
C ASP A 260 1.26 11.02 -3.82
N GLU A 261 0.98 12.10 -4.58
CA GLU A 261 0.85 12.04 -6.04
C GLU A 261 2.22 11.83 -6.70
N ILE A 262 3.23 12.56 -6.24
CA ILE A 262 4.62 12.40 -6.71
C ILE A 262 5.13 10.99 -6.43
N GLU A 263 4.87 10.46 -5.23
CA GLU A 263 5.27 9.10 -4.85
C GLU A 263 4.73 8.08 -5.85
N ARG A 264 3.43 8.18 -6.19
CA ARG A 264 2.79 7.27 -7.17
C ARG A 264 3.38 7.42 -8.58
N ILE A 265 3.63 8.65 -9.01
CA ILE A 265 4.26 8.89 -10.33
C ILE A 265 5.68 8.31 -10.37
N LEU A 266 6.48 8.51 -9.32
CA LEU A 266 7.83 7.94 -9.24
C LEU A 266 7.81 6.40 -9.22
N GLU A 267 6.86 5.78 -8.51
CA GLU A 267 6.64 4.33 -8.52
C GLU A 267 6.27 3.85 -9.94
N ASP A 268 5.36 4.52 -10.62
CA ASP A 268 4.97 4.19 -11.98
C ASP A 268 6.12 4.36 -12.99
N LEU A 269 6.95 5.39 -12.84
CA LEU A 269 8.16 5.57 -13.63
C LEU A 269 9.15 4.42 -13.43
N MET A 270 9.38 3.98 -12.19
CA MET A 270 10.24 2.83 -11.90
C MET A 270 9.69 1.54 -12.52
N LEU A 271 8.37 1.31 -12.45
CA LEU A 271 7.73 0.16 -13.10
C LEU A 271 7.86 0.21 -14.62
N GLY A 272 7.69 1.38 -15.23
CA GLY A 272 7.85 1.54 -16.67
C GLY A 272 9.28 1.28 -17.14
N ILE A 273 10.28 1.78 -16.42
CA ILE A 273 11.69 1.51 -16.73
C ILE A 273 12.04 0.04 -16.51
N ARG A 274 11.57 -0.55 -15.41
CA ARG A 274 11.71 -1.99 -15.17
C ARG A 274 11.16 -2.81 -16.32
N ASP A 275 9.97 -2.49 -16.81
CA ASP A 275 9.34 -3.19 -17.93
C ASP A 275 10.18 -3.12 -19.20
N MET A 276 10.74 -1.94 -19.52
CA MET A 276 11.65 -1.76 -20.64
C MET A 276 12.94 -2.56 -20.50
N ILE A 277 13.44 -2.77 -19.29
CA ILE A 277 14.61 -3.61 -19.00
C ILE A 277 14.28 -5.10 -19.17
N VAL A 278 13.18 -5.58 -18.56
CA VAL A 278 12.88 -7.01 -18.54
C VAL A 278 12.44 -7.54 -19.90
N ILE A 279 11.73 -6.74 -20.71
CA ILE A 279 11.28 -7.16 -22.05
C ILE A 279 12.45 -7.36 -23.03
N ARG A 280 13.61 -6.77 -22.76
CA ARG A 280 14.83 -7.01 -23.53
C ARG A 280 15.39 -8.39 -23.32
N ASN A 281 15.22 -8.93 -22.10
CA ASN A 281 15.82 -10.21 -21.69
C ASN A 281 14.86 -11.38 -21.90
N SER A 282 13.54 -11.14 -21.92
CA SER A 282 12.54 -12.21 -22.08
C SER A 282 11.26 -11.67 -22.73
N ASP A 283 10.89 -12.30 -23.85
CA ASP A 283 9.62 -11.99 -24.53
C ASP A 283 8.39 -12.42 -23.73
N LYS A 284 8.58 -13.31 -22.75
CA LYS A 284 7.54 -13.80 -21.85
C LYS A 284 7.47 -13.03 -20.53
N ALA A 285 8.34 -12.03 -20.32
CA ALA A 285 8.34 -11.25 -19.09
C ALA A 285 6.97 -10.60 -18.83
N GLN A 286 6.50 -10.66 -17.61
CA GLN A 286 5.30 -9.96 -17.18
C GLN A 286 5.58 -8.46 -17.10
N LEU A 287 4.78 -7.66 -17.79
CA LEU A 287 4.83 -6.21 -17.73
C LEU A 287 3.83 -5.72 -16.69
N LEU A 288 4.26 -4.74 -15.87
CA LEU A 288 3.49 -4.18 -14.77
C LEU A 288 2.97 -2.77 -15.05
N PHE A 289 3.57 -2.08 -16.03
CA PHE A 289 3.22 -0.72 -16.43
C PHE A 289 2.72 -0.67 -17.88
N PHE A 290 3.48 -1.22 -18.82
CA PHE A 290 3.10 -1.15 -20.22
C PHE A 290 1.99 -2.14 -20.56
N THR A 291 0.94 -1.65 -21.22
CA THR A 291 -0.12 -2.48 -21.83
C THR A 291 0.32 -3.02 -23.21
N ASP A 292 1.13 -2.25 -23.93
CA ASP A 292 1.67 -2.59 -25.25
C ASP A 292 3.15 -3.01 -25.15
N ARG A 293 3.40 -4.29 -25.38
CA ARG A 293 4.76 -4.88 -25.37
C ARG A 293 5.65 -4.32 -26.47
N ALA A 294 5.07 -4.03 -27.64
CA ALA A 294 5.84 -3.49 -28.77
C ALA A 294 6.34 -2.07 -28.44
N ARG A 295 5.51 -1.26 -27.82
CA ARG A 295 5.86 0.09 -27.35
C ARG A 295 6.96 0.06 -26.29
N ALA A 296 6.84 -0.80 -25.28
CA ALA A 296 7.89 -0.97 -24.25
C ALA A 296 9.23 -1.38 -24.86
N ARG A 297 9.21 -2.30 -25.83
CA ARG A 297 10.40 -2.77 -26.54
C ARG A 297 11.04 -1.68 -27.38
N THR A 298 10.23 -0.91 -28.11
CA THR A 298 10.70 0.19 -28.96
C THR A 298 11.38 1.25 -28.13
N LEU A 299 10.72 1.77 -27.12
CA LEU A 299 11.29 2.77 -26.19
C LEU A 299 12.54 2.24 -25.47
N GLY A 300 12.50 0.99 -24.99
CA GLY A 300 13.66 0.38 -24.33
C GLY A 300 14.89 0.25 -25.26
N ARG A 301 14.68 0.00 -26.57
CA ARG A 301 15.77 -0.02 -27.57
C ARG A 301 16.30 1.38 -27.86
N GLU A 302 15.43 2.38 -27.99
CA GLU A 302 15.79 3.77 -28.25
C GLU A 302 16.63 4.37 -27.12
N ILE A 303 16.21 4.16 -25.88
CA ILE A 303 16.90 4.68 -24.70
C ILE A 303 18.22 3.92 -24.45
N GLY A 304 18.21 2.62 -24.61
CA GLY A 304 19.37 1.76 -24.38
C GLY A 304 19.52 1.32 -22.93
N HIS A 305 20.13 0.12 -22.75
CA HIS A 305 20.17 -0.56 -21.44
C HIS A 305 20.89 0.25 -20.34
N ARG A 306 22.05 0.82 -20.67
CA ARG A 306 22.86 1.58 -19.71
C ARG A 306 22.12 2.81 -19.17
N ARG A 307 21.42 3.53 -20.07
CA ARG A 307 20.60 4.69 -19.67
C ARG A 307 19.40 4.29 -18.85
N LEU A 308 18.73 3.18 -19.19
CA LEU A 308 17.59 2.69 -18.41
C LEU A 308 17.99 2.39 -16.97
N LEU A 309 19.15 1.76 -16.73
CA LEU A 309 19.66 1.54 -15.38
C LEU A 309 19.94 2.86 -14.65
N SER A 310 20.62 3.79 -15.32
CA SER A 310 20.91 5.11 -14.74
C SER A 310 19.63 5.89 -14.41
N TYR A 311 18.62 5.81 -15.26
CA TYR A 311 17.31 6.44 -15.01
C TYR A 311 16.58 5.79 -13.84
N TYR A 312 16.63 4.45 -13.74
CA TYR A 312 16.07 3.75 -12.60
C TYR A 312 16.69 4.21 -11.29
N ASP A 313 18.02 4.27 -11.23
CA ASP A 313 18.75 4.72 -10.05
C ASP A 313 18.43 6.19 -9.69
N ALA A 314 18.35 7.06 -10.68
CA ALA A 314 17.99 8.47 -10.47
C ALA A 314 16.58 8.64 -9.91
N ILE A 315 15.60 7.89 -10.44
CA ILE A 315 14.20 7.95 -9.98
C ILE A 315 14.06 7.32 -8.61
N ASN A 316 14.73 6.19 -8.36
CA ASN A 316 14.74 5.56 -7.04
C ASN A 316 15.31 6.50 -5.97
N LYS A 317 16.41 7.20 -6.29
CA LYS A 317 16.98 8.22 -5.40
C LYS A 317 16.01 9.37 -5.14
N ALA A 318 15.31 9.85 -6.18
CA ALA A 318 14.28 10.88 -6.01
C ALA A 318 13.12 10.38 -5.14
N HIS A 319 12.70 9.12 -5.29
CA HIS A 319 11.70 8.49 -4.44
C HIS A 319 12.15 8.44 -2.96
N GLU A 320 13.40 8.07 -2.70
CA GLU A 320 13.97 8.09 -1.34
C GLU A 320 14.06 9.51 -0.76
N GLU A 321 14.45 10.51 -1.57
CA GLU A 321 14.52 11.91 -1.15
C GLU A 321 13.11 12.48 -0.85
N ASN A 322 12.09 12.11 -1.63
CA ASN A 322 10.68 12.44 -1.35
C ASN A 322 10.24 11.86 0.01
N TYR A 323 10.66 10.64 0.31
CA TYR A 323 10.43 10.00 1.60
C TYR A 323 11.09 10.74 2.77
N LYS A 324 12.26 11.37 2.55
CA LYS A 324 13.03 12.13 3.56
C LYS A 324 12.60 13.60 3.68
N ASN A 325 11.42 13.98 3.24
CA ASN A 325 10.90 15.34 3.28
C ASN A 325 11.69 16.39 2.45
N ALA A 326 12.40 15.99 1.40
CA ALA A 326 13.02 16.94 0.48
C ALA A 326 11.98 17.92 -0.10
N ASN A 327 12.40 19.15 -0.39
CA ASN A 327 11.54 20.09 -1.10
C ASN A 327 11.19 19.55 -2.48
N VAL A 328 9.91 19.42 -2.78
CA VAL A 328 9.39 18.77 -3.99
C VAL A 328 9.86 19.47 -5.26
N ALA A 329 9.79 20.80 -5.33
CA ALA A 329 10.24 21.55 -6.50
C ALA A 329 11.74 21.32 -6.77
N THR A 330 12.56 21.36 -5.72
CA THR A 330 14.00 21.08 -5.82
C THR A 330 14.27 19.64 -6.26
N LEU A 331 13.49 18.68 -5.73
CA LEU A 331 13.59 17.26 -6.10
C LEU A 331 13.32 17.03 -7.59
N LEU A 332 12.25 17.62 -8.13
CA LEU A 332 11.87 17.46 -9.54
C LEU A 332 12.89 18.13 -10.47
N ILE A 333 13.41 19.31 -10.12
CA ILE A 333 14.48 19.99 -10.87
C ILE A 333 15.75 19.13 -10.89
N LYS A 334 16.16 18.60 -9.72
CA LYS A 334 17.34 17.75 -9.59
C LYS A 334 17.17 16.44 -10.38
N LEU A 335 15.98 15.82 -10.31
CA LEU A 335 15.66 14.64 -11.11
C LEU A 335 15.79 14.93 -12.60
N GLY A 336 15.19 16.01 -13.10
CA GLY A 336 15.27 16.42 -14.51
C GLY A 336 16.71 16.65 -14.96
N ALA A 337 17.54 17.31 -14.14
CA ALA A 337 18.96 17.52 -14.43
C ALA A 337 19.74 16.20 -14.51
N THR A 338 19.48 15.27 -13.56
CA THR A 338 20.14 13.96 -13.53
C THR A 338 19.77 13.12 -14.73
N LEU A 339 18.48 13.07 -15.10
CA LEU A 339 17.99 12.34 -16.28
C LEU A 339 18.54 12.88 -17.61
N LYS A 340 18.91 14.15 -17.66
CA LYS A 340 19.58 14.75 -18.83
C LYS A 340 21.04 14.31 -18.97
N LEU A 341 21.75 14.19 -17.86
CA LEU A 341 23.19 13.90 -17.83
C LEU A 341 23.50 12.41 -17.98
N SER A 342 22.51 11.55 -17.79
CA SER A 342 22.58 10.10 -17.94
C SER A 342 22.29 9.63 -19.35
#